data_8dfa7601663f56b6eb79107742a05992
#
_entry.id   8dfa7601663f56b6eb79107742a05992
#
_cell.length_a   1.000
_cell.length_b   1.000
_cell.length_c   1.000
_cell.angle_alpha   90.00
_cell.angle_beta   90.00
_cell.angle_gamma   90.00
#
_symmetry.space_group_name_H-M   'P 1'
#
loop_
_entity.id
_entity.type
_entity.pdbx_description
1 polymer ?
#
loop_
_entity_poly.entity_id
_entity_poly.type
_entity_poly.pdbx_seq_one_letter_code
_entity_poly.pdbx_strand_id
1 'polypeptide(L)'
;MCIRDSTKRSRLYLEQLGDLPEGGAARLEFFQNHLEDPEEMLARDAYDEFARAPYDDVRGLKDKMNHDQLVQWLGDPDIPASRKRLYFTMLGVCGTTADLPMLEDLMKSTDRRRKAGLDAMIACYLTLSGPAGMGTIEDLFLKNKAADYSDTYAAIAALRFHGTEADII
;
A
#
# COMPACT_ATOMS: atom_id res chain seq x y z
N MET A 1 13.14 0.27 28.37
CA MET A 1 13.23 -1.01 27.62
C MET A 1 14.66 -1.48 27.71
N CYS A 2 14.92 -2.62 28.38
CA CYS A 2 16.28 -3.08 28.66
C CYS A 2 16.84 -3.81 27.43
N ILE A 3 18.04 -3.43 26.98
CA ILE A 3 18.79 -4.05 25.86
C ILE A 3 19.00 -5.58 26.05
N ARG A 4 18.75 -6.11 27.24
CA ARG A 4 18.91 -7.53 27.56
C ARG A 4 17.91 -8.47 26.89
N ASP A 5 16.75 -7.97 26.43
CA ASP A 5 15.70 -8.80 25.81
C ASP A 5 15.69 -8.72 24.28
N SER A 6 16.63 -7.99 23.66
CA SER A 6 16.69 -7.94 22.19
C SER A 6 17.28 -9.23 21.63
N THR A 7 16.61 -9.76 20.61
CA THR A 7 17.09 -10.92 19.86
C THR A 7 18.39 -10.57 19.09
N LYS A 8 19.14 -11.58 18.65
CA LYS A 8 20.30 -11.37 17.78
C LYS A 8 19.92 -10.57 16.53
N ARG A 9 18.70 -10.77 16.03
CA ARG A 9 18.14 -10.11 14.85
C ARG A 9 17.91 -8.61 15.09
N SER A 10 17.29 -8.25 16.21
CA SER A 10 17.09 -6.86 16.60
C SER A 10 18.40 -6.10 16.76
N ARG A 11 19.46 -6.76 17.27
CA ARG A 11 20.78 -6.12 17.41
C ARG A 11 21.41 -5.83 16.06
N LEU A 12 21.40 -6.80 15.14
CA LEU A 12 21.90 -6.62 13.78
C LEU A 12 21.16 -5.51 13.05
N TYR A 13 19.82 -5.46 13.22
CA TYR A 13 18.99 -4.39 12.68
C TYR A 13 19.45 -3.01 13.19
N LEU A 14 19.62 -2.85 14.51
CA LEU A 14 20.06 -1.58 15.11
C LEU A 14 21.49 -1.17 14.67
N GLU A 15 22.40 -2.12 14.49
CA GLU A 15 23.74 -1.87 13.96
C GLU A 15 23.66 -1.33 12.53
N GLN A 16 22.83 -1.92 11.67
CA GLN A 16 22.66 -1.49 10.28
C GLN A 16 21.99 -0.12 10.13
N LEU A 17 21.12 0.27 11.07
CA LEU A 17 20.48 1.60 11.06
C LEU A 17 21.49 2.75 11.07
N GLY A 18 22.63 2.58 11.75
CA GLY A 18 23.67 3.60 11.84
C GLY A 18 24.39 3.89 10.52
N ASP A 19 24.35 2.93 9.59
CA ASP A 19 25.03 3.02 8.28
C ASP A 19 24.10 3.48 7.16
N LEU A 20 22.80 3.66 7.45
CA LEU A 20 21.81 4.07 6.44
C LEU A 20 21.90 5.57 6.13
N PRO A 21 21.61 5.97 4.88
CA PRO A 21 21.45 7.38 4.54
C PRO A 21 20.29 8.00 5.33
N GLU A 22 20.30 9.33 5.49
CA GLU A 22 19.25 10.06 6.22
C GLU A 22 17.86 9.96 5.55
N GLY A 23 17.80 9.73 4.23
CA GLY A 23 16.56 9.60 3.45
C GLY A 23 16.79 8.99 2.08
N GLY A 24 15.76 9.03 1.23
CA GLY A 24 15.81 8.54 -0.13
C GLY A 24 15.47 7.06 -0.29
N ALA A 25 15.35 6.61 -1.54
CA ALA A 25 15.00 5.24 -1.88
C ALA A 25 15.98 4.19 -1.29
N ALA A 26 17.27 4.53 -1.19
CA ALA A 26 18.28 3.62 -0.62
C ALA A 26 18.01 3.31 0.87
N ARG A 27 17.48 4.27 1.62
CA ARG A 27 17.04 4.05 3.01
C ARG A 27 15.82 3.13 3.04
N LEU A 28 14.81 3.39 2.23
CA LEU A 28 13.58 2.60 2.17
C LEU A 28 13.82 1.17 1.67
N GLU A 29 14.84 0.93 0.83
CA GLU A 29 15.23 -0.41 0.38
C GLU A 29 15.59 -1.33 1.56
N PHE A 30 16.22 -0.81 2.59
CA PHE A 30 16.49 -1.55 3.81
C PHE A 30 15.18 -1.90 4.54
N PHE A 31 14.31 -0.92 4.74
CA PHE A 31 13.10 -1.10 5.54
C PHE A 31 12.05 -1.98 4.86
N GLN A 32 11.98 -2.03 3.52
CA GLN A 32 11.01 -2.90 2.84
C GLN A 32 11.17 -4.38 3.21
N ASN A 33 12.40 -4.83 3.55
CA ASN A 33 12.66 -6.21 3.93
C ASN A 33 12.15 -6.55 5.36
N HIS A 34 11.67 -5.55 6.10
CA HIS A 34 11.19 -5.68 7.47
C HIS A 34 9.70 -5.35 7.63
N LEU A 35 8.96 -5.04 6.55
CA LEU A 35 7.56 -4.59 6.62
C LEU A 35 6.61 -5.60 7.30
N GLU A 36 6.79 -6.90 7.08
CA GLU A 36 6.05 -7.97 7.77
C GLU A 36 7.01 -8.87 8.55
N ASP A 37 7.96 -8.25 9.25
CA ASP A 37 8.91 -8.96 10.09
C ASP A 37 8.17 -9.65 11.25
N PRO A 38 8.51 -10.92 11.59
CA PRO A 38 7.97 -11.61 12.76
C PRO A 38 8.18 -10.87 14.09
N GLU A 39 9.24 -10.06 14.18
CA GLU A 39 9.44 -9.15 15.30
C GLU A 39 8.65 -7.86 15.06
N GLU A 40 7.53 -7.70 15.75
CA GLU A 40 6.61 -6.56 15.61
C GLU A 40 7.30 -5.19 15.73
N MET A 41 8.38 -5.10 16.52
CA MET A 41 9.17 -3.87 16.63
C MET A 41 9.82 -3.49 15.31
N LEU A 42 10.39 -4.45 14.57
CA LEU A 42 11.02 -4.22 13.27
C LEU A 42 9.99 -3.88 12.21
N ALA A 43 8.88 -4.64 12.19
CA ALA A 43 7.78 -4.40 11.24
C ALA A 43 7.18 -3.01 11.42
N ARG A 44 6.99 -2.59 12.68
CA ARG A 44 6.44 -1.27 12.99
C ARG A 44 7.40 -0.14 12.61
N ASP A 45 8.68 -0.28 12.95
CA ASP A 45 9.70 0.72 12.61
C ASP A 45 9.82 0.89 11.09
N ALA A 46 9.84 -0.24 10.35
CA ALA A 46 9.83 -0.23 8.89
C ALA A 46 8.60 0.48 8.33
N TYR A 47 7.41 0.19 8.84
CA TYR A 47 6.18 0.87 8.44
C TYR A 47 6.25 2.39 8.73
N ASP A 48 6.72 2.79 9.90
CA ASP A 48 6.83 4.18 10.31
C ASP A 48 7.82 4.96 9.43
N GLU A 49 8.89 4.34 8.95
CA GLU A 49 9.83 4.94 7.99
C GLU A 49 9.16 5.20 6.64
N PHE A 50 8.42 4.24 6.11
CA PHE A 50 7.65 4.45 4.88
C PHE A 50 6.56 5.51 5.04
N ALA A 51 5.88 5.56 6.20
CA ALA A 51 4.82 6.53 6.47
C ALA A 51 5.33 7.99 6.52
N ARG A 52 6.61 8.19 6.84
CA ARG A 52 7.27 9.52 6.89
C ARG A 52 7.95 9.89 5.59
N ALA A 53 8.26 8.92 4.75
CA ALA A 53 9.02 9.13 3.54
C ALA A 53 8.24 9.96 2.51
N PRO A 54 8.90 10.87 1.78
CA PRO A 54 8.32 11.49 0.60
C PRO A 54 7.92 10.43 -0.44
N TYR A 55 6.81 10.66 -1.14
CA TYR A 55 6.33 9.73 -2.16
C TYR A 55 7.36 9.47 -3.28
N ASP A 56 8.18 10.47 -3.61
CA ASP A 56 9.24 10.31 -4.61
C ASP A 56 10.31 9.31 -4.19
N ASP A 57 10.58 9.17 -2.89
CA ASP A 57 11.48 8.14 -2.37
C ASP A 57 10.89 6.74 -2.55
N VAL A 58 9.57 6.59 -2.34
CA VAL A 58 8.85 5.33 -2.61
C VAL A 58 8.89 5.01 -4.10
N ARG A 59 8.68 6.01 -4.99
CA ARG A 59 8.80 5.83 -6.44
C ARG A 59 10.21 5.40 -6.86
N GLY A 60 11.23 5.89 -6.17
CA GLY A 60 12.63 5.51 -6.41
C GLY A 60 12.94 4.03 -6.12
N LEU A 61 12.06 3.33 -5.40
CA LEU A 61 12.18 1.89 -5.15
C LEU A 61 11.62 1.01 -6.27
N LYS A 62 11.00 1.56 -7.31
CA LYS A 62 10.23 0.82 -8.33
C LYS A 62 10.88 -0.51 -8.74
N ASP A 63 12.15 -0.46 -9.16
CA ASP A 63 12.86 -1.62 -9.72
C ASP A 63 13.39 -2.59 -8.64
N LYS A 64 13.22 -2.26 -7.37
CA LYS A 64 13.69 -3.03 -6.21
C LYS A 64 12.55 -3.56 -5.35
N MET A 65 11.31 -3.22 -5.66
CA MET A 65 10.14 -3.76 -4.98
C MET A 65 9.92 -5.22 -5.35
N ASN A 66 9.61 -6.04 -4.34
CA ASN A 66 9.20 -7.42 -4.57
C ASN A 66 7.69 -7.46 -4.86
N HIS A 67 7.34 -7.41 -6.14
CA HIS A 67 5.96 -7.43 -6.63
C HIS A 67 5.16 -8.62 -6.09
N ASP A 68 5.71 -9.84 -6.18
CA ASP A 68 4.99 -11.06 -5.77
C ASP A 68 4.69 -11.05 -4.27
N GLN A 69 5.60 -10.52 -3.47
CA GLN A 69 5.41 -10.37 -2.03
C GLN A 69 4.31 -9.36 -1.71
N LEU A 70 4.25 -8.24 -2.43
CA LEU A 70 3.17 -7.26 -2.27
C LEU A 70 1.80 -7.87 -2.61
N VAL A 71 1.70 -8.59 -3.71
CA VAL A 71 0.46 -9.29 -4.11
C VAL A 71 0.03 -10.30 -3.04
N GLN A 72 0.98 -11.07 -2.49
CA GLN A 72 0.70 -11.99 -1.40
C GLN A 72 0.15 -11.27 -0.16
N TRP A 73 0.78 -10.20 0.29
CA TRP A 73 0.33 -9.43 1.46
C TRP A 73 -1.02 -8.77 1.24
N LEU A 74 -1.29 -8.26 0.05
CA LEU A 74 -2.58 -7.66 -0.29
C LEU A 74 -3.72 -8.68 -0.31
N GLY A 75 -3.44 -9.93 -0.67
CA GLY A 75 -4.39 -11.03 -0.61
C GLY A 75 -4.66 -11.56 0.81
N ASP A 76 -3.77 -11.31 1.77
CA ASP A 76 -3.89 -11.80 3.14
C ASP A 76 -4.96 -10.98 3.92
N PRO A 77 -6.05 -11.63 4.40
CA PRO A 77 -7.09 -10.93 5.16
C PRO A 77 -6.66 -10.49 6.57
N ASP A 78 -5.57 -11.03 7.09
CA ASP A 78 -5.11 -10.74 8.45
C ASP A 78 -4.20 -9.51 8.52
N ILE A 79 -3.72 -9.01 7.38
CA ILE A 79 -2.94 -7.76 7.32
C ILE A 79 -3.87 -6.54 7.54
N PRO A 80 -3.55 -5.66 8.49
CA PRO A 80 -4.39 -4.51 8.84
C PRO A 80 -4.49 -3.49 7.70
N ALA A 81 -5.61 -2.76 7.65
CA ALA A 81 -5.89 -1.75 6.62
C ALA A 81 -4.79 -0.69 6.48
N SER A 82 -4.14 -0.28 7.57
CA SER A 82 -3.04 0.69 7.54
C SER A 82 -1.85 0.18 6.74
N ARG A 83 -1.44 -1.08 6.94
CA ARG A 83 -0.37 -1.72 6.18
C ARG A 83 -0.78 -1.96 4.73
N LYS A 84 -2.00 -2.43 4.48
CA LYS A 84 -2.52 -2.60 3.11
C LYS A 84 -2.51 -1.30 2.31
N ARG A 85 -2.82 -0.14 2.93
CA ARG A 85 -2.72 1.15 2.24
C ARG A 85 -1.31 1.43 1.72
N LEU A 86 -0.29 1.17 2.53
CA LEU A 86 1.10 1.27 2.09
C LEU A 86 1.39 0.32 0.92
N TYR A 87 0.97 -0.95 1.04
CA TYR A 87 1.25 -1.96 0.00
C TYR A 87 0.52 -1.68 -1.31
N PHE A 88 -0.70 -1.13 -1.28
CA PHE A 88 -1.38 -0.63 -2.47
C PHE A 88 -0.63 0.56 -3.10
N THR A 89 -0.08 1.46 -2.28
CA THR A 89 0.75 2.56 -2.78
C THR A 89 2.01 2.02 -3.46
N MET A 90 2.69 1.06 -2.86
CA MET A 90 3.86 0.40 -3.44
C MET A 90 3.51 -0.36 -4.73
N LEU A 91 2.40 -1.10 -4.75
CA LEU A 91 1.92 -1.79 -5.96
C LEU A 91 1.56 -0.79 -7.08
N GLY A 92 1.00 0.38 -6.75
CA GLY A 92 0.77 1.45 -7.72
C GLY A 92 2.06 1.96 -8.38
N VAL A 93 3.21 1.81 -7.70
CA VAL A 93 4.53 2.20 -8.25
C VAL A 93 5.14 1.10 -9.12
N CYS A 94 5.12 -0.17 -8.68
CA CYS A 94 5.82 -1.27 -9.35
C CYS A 94 4.90 -2.19 -10.17
N GLY A 95 3.58 -2.12 -9.96
CA GLY A 95 2.59 -2.96 -10.64
C GLY A 95 2.36 -2.59 -12.10
N THR A 96 1.53 -3.39 -12.75
CA THR A 96 1.17 -3.27 -14.16
C THR A 96 -0.33 -3.50 -14.36
N THR A 97 -0.81 -3.37 -15.58
CA THR A 97 -2.19 -3.72 -15.93
C THR A 97 -2.54 -5.20 -15.70
N ALA A 98 -1.55 -6.07 -15.55
CA ALA A 98 -1.76 -7.49 -15.22
C ALA A 98 -2.32 -7.67 -13.79
N ASP A 99 -2.18 -6.68 -12.91
CA ASP A 99 -2.67 -6.71 -11.54
C ASP A 99 -4.14 -6.29 -11.41
N LEU A 100 -4.71 -5.68 -12.46
CA LEU A 100 -6.09 -5.17 -12.43
C LEU A 100 -7.13 -6.23 -12.08
N PRO A 101 -7.09 -7.47 -12.63
CA PRO A 101 -8.07 -8.50 -12.28
C PRO A 101 -8.06 -8.85 -10.77
N MET A 102 -6.90 -8.90 -10.14
CA MET A 102 -6.76 -9.15 -8.70
C MET A 102 -7.36 -8.00 -7.89
N LEU A 103 -7.06 -6.76 -8.26
CA LEU A 103 -7.62 -5.58 -7.60
C LEU A 103 -9.14 -5.52 -7.73
N GLU A 104 -9.69 -5.85 -8.91
CA GLU A 104 -11.13 -5.92 -9.11
C GLU A 104 -11.79 -7.01 -8.26
N ASP A 105 -11.17 -8.19 -8.13
CA ASP A 105 -11.68 -9.26 -7.27
C ASP A 105 -11.73 -8.81 -5.81
N LEU A 106 -10.69 -8.13 -5.34
CA LEU A 106 -10.66 -7.56 -3.99
C LEU A 106 -11.72 -6.48 -3.79
N MET A 107 -11.91 -5.57 -4.75
CA MET A 107 -12.94 -4.52 -4.69
C MET A 107 -14.37 -5.07 -4.65
N LYS A 108 -14.61 -6.17 -5.37
CA LYS A 108 -15.92 -6.86 -5.43
C LYS A 108 -16.18 -7.77 -4.22
N SER A 109 -15.17 -8.01 -3.38
CA SER A 109 -15.30 -8.90 -2.22
C SER A 109 -16.36 -8.41 -1.23
N THR A 110 -17.14 -9.33 -0.67
CA THR A 110 -18.03 -9.07 0.46
C THR A 110 -17.32 -9.20 1.82
N ASP A 111 -16.14 -9.79 1.84
CA ASP A 111 -15.31 -9.87 3.05
C ASP A 111 -14.62 -8.52 3.30
N ARG A 112 -14.99 -7.88 4.41
CA ARG A 112 -14.45 -6.59 4.83
C ARG A 112 -12.93 -6.61 5.05
N ARG A 113 -12.36 -7.73 5.46
CA ARG A 113 -10.92 -7.88 5.68
C ARG A 113 -10.17 -7.90 4.35
N ARG A 114 -10.71 -8.58 3.32
CA ARG A 114 -10.16 -8.55 1.96
C ARG A 114 -10.25 -7.16 1.33
N LYS A 115 -11.30 -6.41 1.65
CA LYS A 115 -11.55 -5.05 1.17
C LYS A 115 -10.85 -3.96 2.02
N ALA A 116 -10.05 -4.33 3.01
CA ALA A 116 -9.37 -3.39 3.88
C ALA A 116 -8.41 -2.48 3.09
N GLY A 117 -8.46 -1.17 3.34
CA GLY A 117 -7.69 -0.18 2.60
C GLY A 117 -8.27 0.18 1.23
N LEU A 118 -9.60 0.08 1.07
CA LEU A 118 -10.31 0.28 -0.21
C LEU A 118 -9.99 1.61 -0.89
N ASP A 119 -9.80 2.67 -0.14
CA ASP A 119 -9.38 3.98 -0.66
C ASP A 119 -8.04 3.91 -1.41
N ALA A 120 -7.03 3.31 -0.83
CA ALA A 120 -5.73 3.11 -1.46
C ALA A 120 -5.77 2.04 -2.57
N MET A 121 -6.62 1.02 -2.43
CA MET A 121 -6.86 0.00 -3.46
C MET A 121 -7.42 0.63 -4.74
N ILE A 122 -8.43 1.49 -4.63
CA ILE A 122 -9.01 2.22 -5.76
C ILE A 122 -7.97 3.16 -6.38
N ALA A 123 -7.20 3.87 -5.55
CA ALA A 123 -6.11 4.73 -6.02
C ALA A 123 -5.07 3.93 -6.83
N CYS A 124 -4.64 2.77 -6.32
CA CYS A 124 -3.75 1.85 -7.03
C CYS A 124 -4.36 1.41 -8.37
N TYR A 125 -5.62 0.97 -8.36
CA TYR A 125 -6.33 0.55 -9.57
C TYR A 125 -6.35 1.65 -10.64
N LEU A 126 -6.69 2.88 -10.27
CA LEU A 126 -6.72 4.02 -11.18
C LEU A 126 -5.31 4.41 -11.67
N THR A 127 -4.29 4.28 -10.83
CA THR A 127 -2.89 4.50 -11.23
C THR A 127 -2.47 3.52 -12.33
N LEU A 128 -2.85 2.24 -12.20
CA LEU A 128 -2.45 1.19 -13.14
C LEU A 128 -3.32 1.14 -14.40
N SER A 129 -4.61 1.44 -14.29
CA SER A 129 -5.56 1.40 -15.42
C SER A 129 -5.64 2.72 -16.21
N GLY A 130 -5.19 3.82 -15.60
CA GLY A 130 -5.39 5.16 -16.15
C GLY A 130 -6.88 5.51 -16.26
N PRO A 131 -7.25 6.44 -17.18
CA PRO A 131 -8.64 6.90 -17.35
C PRO A 131 -9.64 5.78 -17.70
N ALA A 132 -9.17 4.68 -18.31
CA ALA A 132 -10.03 3.55 -18.66
C ALA A 132 -10.64 2.84 -17.42
N GLY A 133 -9.98 2.93 -16.25
CA GLY A 133 -10.48 2.33 -15.02
C GLY A 133 -11.66 3.05 -14.38
N MET A 134 -11.94 4.29 -14.77
CA MET A 134 -12.97 5.12 -14.14
C MET A 134 -14.36 4.48 -14.21
N GLY A 135 -14.72 3.90 -15.37
CA GLY A 135 -16.02 3.23 -15.54
C GLY A 135 -16.26 2.12 -14.51
N THR A 136 -15.23 1.33 -14.19
CA THR A 136 -15.32 0.27 -13.18
C THR A 136 -15.61 0.86 -11.79
N ILE A 137 -14.94 1.95 -11.41
CA ILE A 137 -15.15 2.59 -10.10
C ILE A 137 -16.56 3.21 -10.02
N GLU A 138 -17.01 3.86 -11.09
CA GLU A 138 -18.37 4.39 -11.15
C GLU A 138 -19.42 3.28 -10.95
N ASP A 139 -19.29 2.19 -11.67
CA ASP A 139 -20.28 1.10 -11.65
C ASP A 139 -20.29 0.34 -10.30
N LEU A 140 -19.11 0.14 -9.71
CA LEU A 140 -19.02 -0.56 -8.42
C LEU A 140 -19.48 0.29 -7.23
N PHE A 141 -19.18 1.58 -7.21
CA PHE A 141 -19.29 2.39 -5.99
C PHE A 141 -20.15 3.64 -6.12
N LEU A 142 -20.14 4.35 -7.25
CA LEU A 142 -20.79 5.65 -7.36
C LEU A 142 -22.22 5.54 -7.92
N LYS A 143 -22.43 4.69 -8.91
CA LYS A 143 -23.75 4.42 -9.52
C LYS A 143 -24.51 3.30 -8.83
N ASN A 144 -23.81 2.46 -8.05
CA ASN A 144 -24.37 1.31 -7.35
C ASN A 144 -25.13 1.76 -6.11
N LYS A 145 -26.46 1.83 -6.19
CA LYS A 145 -27.34 2.19 -5.05
C LYS A 145 -27.30 1.18 -3.88
N ALA A 146 -26.78 -0.03 -4.11
CA ALA A 146 -26.62 -1.05 -3.10
C ALA A 146 -25.20 -1.05 -2.46
N ALA A 147 -24.32 -0.16 -2.92
CA ALA A 147 -23.00 -0.03 -2.32
C ALA A 147 -23.10 0.50 -0.88
N ASP A 148 -22.28 -0.02 0.00
CA ASP A 148 -22.19 0.50 1.37
C ASP A 148 -21.67 1.94 1.36
N TYR A 149 -22.18 2.75 2.28
CA TYR A 149 -21.75 4.15 2.42
C TYR A 149 -20.23 4.28 2.59
N SER A 150 -19.61 3.40 3.38
CA SER A 150 -18.15 3.38 3.58
C SER A 150 -17.38 3.11 2.30
N ASP A 151 -17.91 2.29 1.40
CA ASP A 151 -17.27 1.95 0.12
C ASP A 151 -17.38 3.11 -0.86
N THR A 152 -18.56 3.74 -0.93
CA THR A 152 -18.76 4.97 -1.71
C THR A 152 -17.86 6.10 -1.22
N TYR A 153 -17.74 6.27 0.11
CA TYR A 153 -16.85 7.27 0.69
C TYR A 153 -15.37 7.01 0.35
N ALA A 154 -14.93 5.74 0.40
CA ALA A 154 -13.58 5.36 0.01
C ALA A 154 -13.30 5.68 -1.47
N ALA A 155 -14.27 5.44 -2.35
CA ALA A 155 -14.15 5.79 -3.78
C ALA A 155 -14.02 7.30 -3.98
N ILE A 156 -14.86 8.10 -3.31
CA ILE A 156 -14.77 9.57 -3.37
C ILE A 156 -13.42 10.07 -2.83
N ALA A 157 -12.93 9.49 -1.73
CA ALA A 157 -11.63 9.83 -1.17
C ALA A 157 -10.49 9.55 -2.15
N ALA A 158 -10.49 8.37 -2.78
CA ALA A 158 -9.50 8.01 -3.79
C ALA A 158 -9.51 8.98 -4.99
N LEU A 159 -10.69 9.30 -5.52
CA LEU A 159 -10.84 10.23 -6.64
C LEU A 159 -10.35 11.64 -6.32
N ARG A 160 -10.53 12.09 -5.10
CA ARG A 160 -10.04 13.40 -4.66
C ARG A 160 -8.52 13.55 -4.78
N PHE A 161 -7.78 12.45 -4.66
CA PHE A 161 -6.32 12.44 -4.79
C PHE A 161 -5.85 12.22 -6.23
N HIS A 162 -6.69 11.61 -7.09
CA HIS A 162 -6.34 11.28 -8.48
C HIS A 162 -6.98 12.22 -9.51
N GLY A 163 -8.05 12.94 -9.13
CA GLY A 163 -8.72 13.88 -10.03
C GLY A 163 -7.88 15.13 -10.26
N THR A 164 -7.66 15.49 -11.50
CA THR A 164 -7.20 16.81 -11.88
C THR A 164 -8.42 17.75 -12.02
N GLU A 165 -8.21 19.07 -12.00
CA GLU A 165 -9.31 20.05 -12.21
C GLU A 165 -10.08 19.81 -13.52
N ALA A 166 -9.46 19.16 -14.52
CA ALA A 166 -10.08 18.81 -15.79
C ALA A 166 -11.07 17.63 -15.68
N ASP A 167 -11.02 16.84 -14.61
CA ASP A 167 -11.89 15.67 -14.40
C ASP A 167 -13.14 16.01 -13.56
N ILE A 168 -13.32 17.29 -13.17
CA ILE A 168 -14.39 17.76 -12.27
C ILE A 168 -15.54 18.44 -13.04
N ILE A 169 -15.55 18.39 -14.36
CA ILE A 169 -16.62 19.00 -15.18
C ILE A 169 -17.61 17.95 -15.65
#